data_17460bad7ca1e6180df1f157ae48909b
#
_entry.id   17460bad7ca1e6180df1f157ae48909b
#
_cell.length_a   1.000
_cell.length_b   1.000
_cell.length_c   1.000
_cell.angle_alpha   90.00
_cell.angle_beta   90.00
_cell.angle_gamma   90.00
#
_symmetry.space_group_name_H-M   'P 1'
#
loop_
_entity.id
_entity.type
_entity.pdbx_description
1 polymer ?
#
loop_
_entity_poly.entity_id
_entity_poly.type
_entity_poly.pdbx_seq_one_letter_code
_entity_poly.pdbx_strand_id
1 'polypeptide(L)'
;MPEISNRAVAMPESPIRKLVPLADAAKRRGVKVYHLNIGQPDLPTPQEGLDALRNIDRKVLEYSPSDGYRSLREKLVGYYDQYQIKLTPEDIIITTGGSEAVLFAFMSCLNPGDEIIVPEPAYANYMAFAISAGAVIRTISTSIEEGFALPKVERFEELINERTRGILICNPNNPTGYLYTRKEMYRIRDMVKKYDLFLFSDEVYREFIYTGSPYISACHLEGIEQNVVLIDSVSKRYSECGIRIGALITKNRELRNAVMKFCQARLSPPLIGQIVAEASIDAPRSYMIHTYEEYIERRNCLIDGLNKIPGVYSPIPMGAFYTVARLPVDDSDRFCAWCLSDFSYEGETVMLAPASGFYTDPTKGRNEVRIAYVLNKNDLRRALYVLGRALEAYPGRTE
;
A
#
# COMPACT_ATOMS: atom_id res chain seq x y z
N MET A 1 -15.46 30.30 18.77
CA MET A 1 -14.15 29.74 18.39
C MET A 1 -14.11 29.66 16.88
N PRO A 2 -12.96 29.84 16.22
CA PRO A 2 -12.88 29.64 14.76
C PRO A 2 -13.32 28.23 14.39
N GLU A 3 -14.03 28.08 13.27
CA GLU A 3 -14.42 26.79 12.74
C GLU A 3 -13.28 26.17 11.93
N ILE A 4 -13.11 24.83 12.05
CA ILE A 4 -12.16 24.10 11.21
C ILE A 4 -12.75 23.88 9.81
N SER A 5 -11.91 23.64 8.81
CA SER A 5 -12.36 23.48 7.44
C SER A 5 -13.23 22.21 7.24
N ASN A 6 -14.20 22.27 6.33
CA ASN A 6 -15.00 21.11 5.95
C ASN A 6 -14.14 19.91 5.49
N ARG A 7 -12.98 20.19 4.87
CA ARG A 7 -12.01 19.16 4.48
C ARG A 7 -11.45 18.44 5.70
N ALA A 8 -11.12 19.14 6.78
CA ALA A 8 -10.63 18.53 8.02
C ALA A 8 -11.70 17.67 8.70
N VAL A 9 -12.97 18.11 8.65
CA VAL A 9 -14.11 17.34 9.18
C VAL A 9 -14.33 16.06 8.35
N ALA A 10 -14.19 16.14 7.03
CA ALA A 10 -14.40 15.01 6.12
C ALA A 10 -13.26 13.98 6.12
N MET A 11 -12.09 14.31 6.71
CA MET A 11 -10.92 13.43 6.73
C MET A 11 -11.22 12.15 7.54
N PRO A 12 -11.08 10.94 6.94
CA PRO A 12 -11.39 9.70 7.64
C PRO A 12 -10.31 9.35 8.68
N GLU A 13 -10.73 8.70 9.75
CA GLU A 13 -9.79 8.06 10.67
C GLU A 13 -9.12 6.86 10.01
N SER A 14 -7.85 6.61 10.36
CA SER A 14 -7.12 5.47 9.82
C SER A 14 -7.65 4.15 10.44
N PRO A 15 -8.20 3.23 9.65
CA PRO A 15 -8.66 1.92 10.15
C PRO A 15 -7.53 1.07 10.72
N ILE A 16 -6.29 1.37 10.30
CA ILE A 16 -5.08 0.67 10.75
C ILE A 16 -4.62 1.17 12.13
N ARG A 17 -4.84 2.46 12.43
CA ARG A 17 -4.27 3.12 13.61
C ARG A 17 -5.30 3.46 14.70
N LYS A 18 -6.58 3.49 14.40
CA LYS A 18 -7.63 3.85 15.38
C LYS A 18 -7.64 2.96 16.62
N LEU A 19 -7.15 1.72 16.52
CA LEU A 19 -7.07 0.78 17.64
C LEU A 19 -5.76 0.86 18.45
N VAL A 20 -4.80 1.71 18.08
CA VAL A 20 -3.51 1.85 18.79
C VAL A 20 -3.69 2.17 20.27
N PRO A 21 -4.59 3.09 20.68
CA PRO A 21 -4.79 3.36 22.11
C PRO A 21 -5.23 2.13 22.92
N LEU A 22 -6.05 1.24 22.33
CA LEU A 22 -6.47 -0.01 22.98
C LEU A 22 -5.31 -1.01 23.07
N ALA A 23 -4.49 -1.12 22.03
CA ALA A 23 -3.30 -1.97 22.06
C ALA A 23 -2.30 -1.49 23.13
N ASP A 24 -2.09 -0.19 23.25
CA ASP A 24 -1.22 0.38 24.29
C ASP A 24 -1.79 0.16 25.69
N ALA A 25 -3.11 0.23 25.87
CA ALA A 25 -3.76 -0.13 27.12
C ALA A 25 -3.59 -1.63 27.44
N ALA A 26 -3.72 -2.53 26.47
CA ALA A 26 -3.45 -3.96 26.64
C ALA A 26 -2.00 -4.21 27.10
N LYS A 27 -1.02 -3.61 26.44
CA LYS A 27 0.39 -3.71 26.82
C LYS A 27 0.65 -3.21 28.23
N ARG A 28 0.01 -2.10 28.67
CA ARG A 28 0.13 -1.60 30.05
C ARG A 28 -0.44 -2.58 31.09
N ARG A 29 -1.41 -3.43 30.70
CA ARG A 29 -1.91 -4.55 31.51
C ARG A 29 -1.00 -5.79 31.50
N GLY A 30 0.14 -5.74 30.81
CA GLY A 30 1.07 -6.86 30.66
C GLY A 30 0.68 -7.87 29.57
N VAL A 31 -0.27 -7.55 28.70
CA VAL A 31 -0.70 -8.41 27.61
C VAL A 31 0.23 -8.22 26.41
N LYS A 32 0.79 -9.32 25.90
CA LYS A 32 1.56 -9.30 24.63
C LYS A 32 0.60 -9.17 23.46
N VAL A 33 0.83 -8.17 22.59
CA VAL A 33 0.01 -7.90 21.40
C VAL A 33 0.76 -8.30 20.14
N TYR A 34 0.21 -9.25 19.38
CA TYR A 34 0.71 -9.58 18.04
C TYR A 34 0.15 -8.60 17.02
N HIS A 35 1.01 -7.75 16.46
CA HIS A 35 0.62 -6.71 15.52
C HIS A 35 0.52 -7.26 14.10
N LEU A 36 -0.67 -7.68 13.70
CA LEU A 36 -1.00 -8.12 12.33
C LEU A 36 -1.68 -7.02 11.49
N ASN A 37 -1.84 -5.83 12.06
CA ASN A 37 -2.52 -4.69 11.44
C ASN A 37 -1.61 -3.79 10.62
N ILE A 38 -0.30 -3.74 10.91
CA ILE A 38 0.64 -2.81 10.28
C ILE A 38 1.51 -3.55 9.26
N GLY A 39 1.52 -3.05 8.02
CA GLY A 39 2.38 -3.54 6.95
C GLY A 39 3.74 -2.86 6.93
N GLN A 40 4.49 -2.99 8.00
CA GLN A 40 5.88 -2.56 8.08
C GLN A 40 6.77 -3.80 8.06
N PRO A 41 7.61 -3.98 7.01
CA PRO A 41 8.57 -5.07 6.98
C PRO A 41 9.47 -5.07 8.22
N ASP A 42 9.80 -6.27 8.73
CA ASP A 42 10.64 -6.48 9.91
C ASP A 42 12.00 -7.11 9.56
N LEU A 43 12.22 -7.48 8.30
CA LEU A 43 13.52 -7.92 7.83
C LEU A 43 14.53 -6.76 7.90
N PRO A 44 15.82 -7.05 8.14
CA PRO A 44 16.84 -5.99 8.23
C PRO A 44 16.89 -5.13 6.96
N THR A 45 17.08 -3.84 7.16
CA THR A 45 17.49 -2.92 6.09
C THR A 45 18.81 -3.36 5.47
N PRO A 46 19.05 -3.19 4.16
CA PRO A 46 20.33 -3.50 3.53
C PRO A 46 21.51 -2.90 4.27
N GLN A 47 22.59 -3.65 4.39
CA GLN A 47 23.78 -3.20 5.11
C GLN A 47 24.39 -1.96 4.47
N GLU A 48 24.33 -1.86 3.15
CA GLU A 48 24.79 -0.72 2.35
C GLU A 48 24.09 0.58 2.78
N GLY A 49 22.77 0.53 2.98
CA GLY A 49 21.97 1.67 3.46
C GLY A 49 22.32 2.04 4.91
N LEU A 50 22.47 1.04 5.79
CA LEU A 50 22.85 1.27 7.19
C LEU A 50 24.26 1.85 7.31
N ASP A 51 25.19 1.41 6.47
CA ASP A 51 26.57 1.91 6.47
C ASP A 51 26.63 3.33 5.90
N ALA A 52 25.86 3.62 4.86
CA ALA A 52 25.73 4.98 4.35
C ALA A 52 25.20 5.94 5.41
N LEU A 53 24.20 5.51 6.20
CA LEU A 53 23.67 6.31 7.31
C LEU A 53 24.72 6.60 8.40
N ARG A 54 25.54 5.60 8.74
CA ARG A 54 26.60 5.75 9.78
C ARG A 54 27.77 6.60 9.34
N ASN A 55 28.03 6.65 8.03
CA ASN A 55 29.20 7.29 7.46
C ASN A 55 28.89 8.62 6.76
N ILE A 56 27.83 9.32 7.18
CA ILE A 56 27.50 10.65 6.65
C ILE A 56 28.59 11.64 7.13
N ASP A 57 29.48 12.01 6.22
CA ASP A 57 30.52 13.03 6.45
C ASP A 57 30.12 14.33 5.74
N ARG A 58 29.19 15.08 6.34
CA ARG A 58 28.74 16.37 5.86
C ARG A 58 28.72 17.39 7.00
N LYS A 59 29.37 18.54 6.78
CA LYS A 59 29.37 19.65 7.75
C LYS A 59 28.07 20.44 7.77
N VAL A 60 27.34 20.44 6.65
CA VAL A 60 26.04 21.12 6.48
C VAL A 60 25.08 20.13 5.85
N LEU A 61 23.86 20.09 6.35
CA LEU A 61 22.76 19.30 5.79
C LEU A 61 21.89 20.24 4.94
N GLU A 62 22.38 20.49 3.71
CA GLU A 62 21.76 21.43 2.76
C GLU A 62 20.52 20.84 2.08
N TYR A 63 19.72 21.70 1.45
CA TYR A 63 18.65 21.27 0.55
C TYR A 63 19.23 20.52 -0.64
N SER A 64 18.62 19.40 -1.00
CA SER A 64 18.85 18.74 -2.28
C SER A 64 18.06 19.43 -3.41
N PRO A 65 18.30 19.09 -4.68
CA PRO A 65 17.40 19.48 -5.77
C PRO A 65 15.95 19.08 -5.49
N SER A 66 15.00 19.89 -5.95
CA SER A 66 13.57 19.67 -5.63
C SER A 66 13.01 18.36 -6.19
N ASP A 67 13.58 17.83 -7.27
CA ASP A 67 13.26 16.53 -7.85
C ASP A 67 14.15 15.38 -7.31
N GLY A 68 14.99 15.66 -6.31
CA GLY A 68 15.92 14.71 -5.70
C GLY A 68 17.28 14.65 -6.41
N TYR A 69 18.24 13.98 -5.76
CA TYR A 69 19.57 13.80 -6.30
C TYR A 69 19.54 13.08 -7.65
N ARG A 70 20.34 13.59 -8.60
CA ARG A 70 20.46 12.97 -9.93
C ARG A 70 21.04 11.56 -9.84
N SER A 71 22.03 11.36 -8.99
CA SER A 71 22.66 10.04 -8.74
C SER A 71 21.66 9.00 -8.30
N LEU A 72 20.76 9.34 -7.36
CA LEU A 72 19.68 8.44 -6.93
C LEU A 72 18.71 8.12 -8.08
N ARG A 73 18.34 9.12 -8.88
CA ARG A 73 17.45 8.92 -10.04
C ARG A 73 18.11 8.04 -11.12
N GLU A 74 19.40 8.21 -11.37
CA GLU A 74 20.18 7.36 -12.28
C GLU A 74 20.24 5.91 -11.79
N LYS A 75 20.46 5.67 -10.49
CA LYS A 75 20.39 4.31 -9.90
C LYS A 75 19.00 3.71 -10.03
N LEU A 76 17.95 4.49 -9.81
CA LEU A 76 16.57 4.03 -10.03
C LEU A 76 16.32 3.66 -11.50
N VAL A 77 16.87 4.39 -12.47
CA VAL A 77 16.80 3.97 -13.89
C VAL A 77 17.38 2.57 -14.06
N GLY A 78 18.57 2.31 -13.51
CA GLY A 78 19.20 0.98 -13.53
C GLY A 78 18.36 -0.10 -12.83
N TYR A 79 17.71 0.25 -11.73
CA TYR A 79 16.78 -0.64 -11.06
C TYR A 79 15.57 -0.99 -11.95
N TYR A 80 14.93 0.00 -12.59
CA TYR A 80 13.78 -0.24 -13.47
C TYR A 80 14.15 -0.99 -14.75
N ASP A 81 15.36 -0.82 -15.25
CA ASP A 81 15.84 -1.53 -16.44
C ASP A 81 15.87 -3.05 -16.24
N GLN A 82 16.08 -3.54 -15.01
CA GLN A 82 15.99 -4.97 -14.66
C GLN A 82 14.59 -5.55 -14.89
N TYR A 83 13.55 -4.70 -14.84
CA TYR A 83 12.15 -5.04 -15.12
C TYR A 83 11.73 -4.68 -16.56
N GLN A 84 12.68 -4.34 -17.43
CA GLN A 84 12.41 -3.92 -18.82
C GLN A 84 11.56 -2.63 -18.90
N ILE A 85 11.59 -1.81 -17.86
CA ILE A 85 10.95 -0.50 -17.81
C ILE A 85 12.00 0.55 -18.21
N LYS A 86 11.86 1.09 -19.43
CA LYS A 86 12.79 2.07 -19.96
C LYS A 86 12.40 3.47 -19.51
N LEU A 87 13.27 4.06 -18.68
CA LEU A 87 13.13 5.39 -18.11
C LEU A 87 14.42 6.20 -18.31
N THR A 88 14.29 7.50 -18.15
CA THR A 88 15.40 8.44 -18.00
C THR A 88 15.34 9.07 -16.60
N PRO A 89 16.43 9.65 -16.07
CA PRO A 89 16.38 10.35 -14.79
C PRO A 89 15.36 11.49 -14.77
N GLU A 90 15.05 12.06 -15.93
CA GLU A 90 14.06 13.11 -16.11
C GLU A 90 12.61 12.62 -15.99
N ASP A 91 12.35 11.32 -16.07
CA ASP A 91 11.03 10.73 -15.86
C ASP A 91 10.72 10.53 -14.38
N ILE A 92 11.73 10.63 -13.49
CA ILE A 92 11.66 10.29 -12.07
C ILE A 92 11.73 11.55 -11.21
N ILE A 93 10.81 11.70 -10.28
CA ILE A 93 10.80 12.71 -9.22
C ILE A 93 10.83 12.00 -7.87
N ILE A 94 11.82 12.31 -7.05
CA ILE A 94 11.92 11.76 -5.69
C ILE A 94 10.93 12.49 -4.77
N THR A 95 10.22 11.72 -3.96
CA THR A 95 9.18 12.21 -3.06
C THR A 95 9.42 11.75 -1.62
N THR A 96 8.73 12.39 -0.68
CA THR A 96 8.73 12.00 0.75
C THR A 96 7.85 10.75 0.97
N GLY A 97 8.31 9.62 0.41
CA GLY A 97 7.58 8.35 0.34
C GLY A 97 6.49 8.36 -0.73
N GLY A 98 5.88 7.19 -0.96
CA GLY A 98 4.77 7.04 -1.91
C GLY A 98 3.55 7.92 -1.59
N SER A 99 3.35 8.28 -0.32
CA SER A 99 2.24 9.15 0.10
C SER A 99 2.30 10.54 -0.54
N GLU A 100 3.48 11.17 -0.58
CA GLU A 100 3.64 12.46 -1.27
C GLU A 100 3.52 12.28 -2.79
N ALA A 101 3.99 11.16 -3.33
CA ALA A 101 3.84 10.87 -4.76
C ALA A 101 2.36 10.81 -5.18
N VAL A 102 1.51 10.10 -4.41
CA VAL A 102 0.05 10.07 -4.65
C VAL A 102 -0.55 11.47 -4.52
N LEU A 103 -0.21 12.20 -3.46
CA LEU A 103 -0.77 13.54 -3.22
C LEU A 103 -0.40 14.50 -4.37
N PHE A 104 0.86 14.54 -4.78
CA PHE A 104 1.32 15.40 -5.88
C PHE A 104 0.72 14.97 -7.22
N ALA A 105 0.57 13.66 -7.46
CA ALA A 105 -0.13 13.14 -8.63
C ALA A 105 -1.57 13.67 -8.69
N PHE A 106 -2.32 13.53 -7.60
CA PHE A 106 -3.71 13.99 -7.54
C PHE A 106 -3.82 15.50 -7.69
N MET A 107 -3.00 16.26 -6.97
CA MET A 107 -3.01 17.73 -7.06
C MET A 107 -2.61 18.26 -8.45
N SER A 108 -1.82 17.50 -9.21
CA SER A 108 -1.38 17.91 -10.55
C SER A 108 -2.31 17.46 -11.68
N CYS A 109 -3.08 16.38 -11.47
CA CYS A 109 -3.93 15.77 -12.50
C CYS A 109 -5.43 16.07 -12.32
N LEU A 110 -5.84 16.53 -11.15
CA LEU A 110 -7.27 16.62 -10.77
C LEU A 110 -7.63 18.01 -10.29
N ASN A 111 -8.77 18.49 -10.74
CA ASN A 111 -9.43 19.68 -10.21
C ASN A 111 -10.40 19.31 -9.08
N PRO A 112 -10.81 20.28 -8.23
CA PRO A 112 -11.88 20.02 -7.27
C PRO A 112 -13.15 19.50 -7.94
N GLY A 113 -13.65 18.36 -7.45
CA GLY A 113 -14.83 17.68 -8.00
C GLY A 113 -14.56 16.68 -9.12
N ASP A 114 -13.32 16.59 -9.62
CA ASP A 114 -12.91 15.52 -10.54
C ASP A 114 -12.97 14.15 -9.85
N GLU A 115 -13.25 13.11 -10.62
CA GLU A 115 -13.49 11.76 -10.12
C GLU A 115 -12.37 10.79 -10.54
N ILE A 116 -12.01 9.87 -9.62
CA ILE A 116 -11.08 8.77 -9.86
C ILE A 116 -11.79 7.45 -9.57
N ILE A 117 -11.70 6.48 -10.49
CA ILE A 117 -12.21 5.12 -10.26
C ILE A 117 -11.14 4.31 -9.54
N VAL A 118 -11.53 3.66 -8.44
CA VAL A 118 -10.63 2.85 -7.60
C VAL A 118 -11.29 1.51 -7.29
N PRO A 119 -10.65 0.37 -7.64
CA PRO A 119 -11.11 -0.94 -7.17
C PRO A 119 -11.01 -1.03 -5.64
N GLU A 120 -12.09 -1.48 -4.97
CA GLU A 120 -12.12 -1.69 -3.52
C GLU A 120 -12.35 -3.17 -3.16
N PRO A 121 -11.80 -3.63 -2.01
CA PRO A 121 -11.17 -2.84 -0.94
C PRO A 121 -9.84 -2.22 -1.39
N ALA A 122 -9.61 -0.97 -0.99
CA ALA A 122 -8.47 -0.17 -1.41
C ALA A 122 -7.67 0.36 -0.22
N TYR A 123 -6.42 0.73 -0.43
CA TYR A 123 -5.61 1.35 0.62
C TYR A 123 -6.30 2.62 1.16
N ALA A 124 -6.64 2.60 2.44
CA ALA A 124 -7.52 3.59 3.07
C ALA A 124 -7.05 5.06 2.89
N ASN A 125 -5.72 5.28 2.77
CA ASN A 125 -5.21 6.64 2.63
C ASN A 125 -5.48 7.25 1.25
N TYR A 126 -5.87 6.47 0.22
CA TYR A 126 -6.24 7.07 -1.06
C TYR A 126 -7.43 8.02 -0.92
N MET A 127 -8.41 7.68 -0.07
CA MET A 127 -9.52 8.56 0.27
C MET A 127 -9.02 9.88 0.89
N ALA A 128 -8.10 9.80 1.84
CA ALA A 128 -7.52 10.97 2.48
C ALA A 128 -6.77 11.87 1.48
N PHE A 129 -6.02 11.29 0.54
CA PHE A 129 -5.32 12.04 -0.50
C PHE A 129 -6.30 12.68 -1.50
N ALA A 130 -7.36 11.97 -1.89
CA ALA A 130 -8.40 12.52 -2.75
C ALA A 130 -9.11 13.71 -2.09
N ILE A 131 -9.53 13.59 -0.84
CA ILE A 131 -10.11 14.69 -0.05
C ILE A 131 -9.14 15.86 0.03
N SER A 132 -7.83 15.60 0.26
CA SER A 132 -6.81 16.66 0.31
C SER A 132 -6.68 17.41 -1.01
N ALA A 133 -6.79 16.71 -2.14
CA ALA A 133 -6.75 17.30 -3.48
C ALA A 133 -8.11 17.89 -3.91
N GLY A 134 -9.18 17.66 -3.17
CA GLY A 134 -10.55 18.08 -3.54
C GLY A 134 -11.22 17.14 -4.55
N ALA A 135 -10.61 15.99 -4.84
CA ALA A 135 -11.15 14.99 -5.78
C ALA A 135 -12.11 14.01 -5.09
N VAL A 136 -12.87 13.28 -5.90
CA VAL A 136 -13.86 12.29 -5.45
C VAL A 136 -13.43 10.90 -5.89
N ILE A 137 -13.43 9.95 -4.96
CA ILE A 137 -13.24 8.54 -5.30
C ILE A 137 -14.58 7.90 -5.64
N ARG A 138 -14.63 7.27 -6.81
CA ARG A 138 -15.71 6.38 -7.25
C ARG A 138 -15.21 4.96 -7.19
N THR A 139 -15.78 4.14 -6.34
CA THR A 139 -15.29 2.79 -6.14
C THR A 139 -15.99 1.78 -7.03
N ILE A 140 -15.20 0.77 -7.43
CA ILE A 140 -15.71 -0.44 -8.07
C ILE A 140 -15.38 -1.63 -7.16
N SER A 141 -16.42 -2.31 -6.68
CA SER A 141 -16.24 -3.37 -5.70
C SER A 141 -15.73 -4.65 -6.33
N THR A 142 -14.78 -5.25 -5.67
CA THR A 142 -14.36 -6.64 -5.84
C THR A 142 -14.88 -7.49 -4.68
N SER A 143 -14.81 -8.81 -4.76
CA SER A 143 -15.31 -9.69 -3.71
C SER A 143 -14.28 -10.73 -3.28
N ILE A 144 -14.35 -11.14 -2.02
CA ILE A 144 -13.50 -12.18 -1.47
C ILE A 144 -13.80 -13.55 -2.10
N GLU A 145 -15.05 -13.80 -2.51
CA GLU A 145 -15.50 -15.00 -3.19
C GLU A 145 -14.82 -15.19 -4.56
N GLU A 146 -14.56 -14.07 -5.25
CA GLU A 146 -13.85 -14.04 -6.54
C GLU A 146 -12.33 -13.81 -6.37
N GLY A 147 -11.81 -13.93 -5.14
CA GLY A 147 -10.41 -13.68 -4.81
C GLY A 147 -9.96 -12.24 -5.12
N PHE A 148 -10.88 -11.29 -5.12
CA PHE A 148 -10.68 -9.87 -5.43
C PHE A 148 -10.25 -9.57 -6.88
N ALA A 149 -10.60 -10.46 -7.84
CA ALA A 149 -10.41 -10.21 -9.25
C ALA A 149 -11.18 -8.97 -9.71
N LEU A 150 -10.66 -8.26 -10.72
CA LEU A 150 -11.36 -7.10 -11.27
C LEU A 150 -12.67 -7.52 -11.94
N PRO A 151 -13.75 -6.78 -11.73
CA PRO A 151 -15.00 -6.99 -12.42
C PRO A 151 -14.86 -6.72 -13.92
N LYS A 152 -15.90 -7.05 -14.65
CA LYS A 152 -15.95 -6.84 -16.11
C LYS A 152 -15.83 -5.33 -16.45
N VAL A 153 -15.30 -5.05 -17.66
CA VAL A 153 -15.07 -3.68 -18.15
C VAL A 153 -16.34 -2.82 -18.11
N GLU A 154 -17.48 -3.42 -18.42
CA GLU A 154 -18.77 -2.73 -18.44
C GLU A 154 -19.08 -2.05 -17.09
N ARG A 155 -18.66 -2.67 -15.98
CA ARG A 155 -18.83 -2.09 -14.63
C ARG A 155 -17.97 -0.84 -14.41
N PHE A 156 -16.80 -0.76 -15.02
CA PHE A 156 -15.99 0.46 -15.02
C PHE A 156 -16.63 1.54 -15.90
N GLU A 157 -17.13 1.15 -17.07
CA GLU A 157 -17.75 2.08 -18.02
C GLU A 157 -19.03 2.73 -17.45
N GLU A 158 -19.80 2.00 -16.64
CA GLU A 158 -20.96 2.55 -15.91
C GLU A 158 -20.59 3.70 -14.94
N LEU A 159 -19.34 3.74 -14.46
CA LEU A 159 -18.86 4.79 -13.55
C LEU A 159 -18.24 5.98 -14.28
N ILE A 160 -17.84 5.80 -15.55
CA ILE A 160 -17.17 6.85 -16.32
C ILE A 160 -18.16 7.92 -16.74
N ASN A 161 -17.83 9.16 -16.43
CA ASN A 161 -18.60 10.34 -16.80
C ASN A 161 -17.66 11.52 -17.12
N GLU A 162 -18.18 12.68 -17.42
CA GLU A 162 -17.44 13.88 -17.82
C GLU A 162 -16.48 14.41 -16.75
N ARG A 163 -16.65 14.03 -15.47
CA ARG A 163 -15.75 14.38 -14.36
C ARG A 163 -14.68 13.33 -14.12
N THR A 164 -14.81 12.14 -14.70
CA THR A 164 -13.80 11.08 -14.52
C THR A 164 -12.50 11.48 -15.20
N ARG A 165 -11.41 11.48 -14.44
CA ARG A 165 -10.06 11.84 -14.91
C ARG A 165 -9.06 10.70 -14.84
N GLY A 166 -9.32 9.66 -14.06
CA GLY A 166 -8.35 8.59 -13.94
C GLY A 166 -8.89 7.33 -13.29
N ILE A 167 -8.07 6.30 -13.42
CA ILE A 167 -8.20 5.02 -12.71
C ILE A 167 -6.97 4.88 -11.82
N LEU A 168 -7.17 4.51 -10.54
CA LEU A 168 -6.07 4.19 -9.63
C LEU A 168 -6.10 2.70 -9.32
N ILE A 169 -4.95 2.06 -9.48
CA ILE A 169 -4.72 0.67 -9.08
C ILE A 169 -3.52 0.57 -8.14
N CYS A 170 -3.53 -0.43 -7.26
CA CYS A 170 -2.37 -0.85 -6.47
C CYS A 170 -2.00 -2.27 -6.92
N ASN A 171 -0.81 -2.46 -7.47
CA ASN A 171 -0.42 -3.72 -8.08
C ASN A 171 1.03 -4.11 -7.71
N PRO A 172 1.22 -5.17 -6.90
CA PRO A 172 0.23 -5.97 -6.15
C PRO A 172 -0.58 -5.17 -5.13
N ASN A 173 -1.79 -5.62 -4.83
CA ASN A 173 -2.78 -4.85 -4.11
C ASN A 173 -2.58 -4.86 -2.57
N ASN A 174 -2.76 -3.71 -1.96
CA ASN A 174 -3.03 -3.53 -0.55
C ASN A 174 -4.50 -3.04 -0.43
N PRO A 175 -5.42 -3.81 0.19
CA PRO A 175 -5.18 -4.78 1.25
C PRO A 175 -5.21 -6.27 0.85
N THR A 176 -5.56 -6.62 -0.37
CA THR A 176 -5.99 -7.99 -0.73
C THR A 176 -4.86 -8.96 -1.08
N GLY A 177 -3.69 -8.44 -1.43
CA GLY A 177 -2.61 -9.25 -2.00
C GLY A 177 -2.90 -9.73 -3.43
N TYR A 178 -3.94 -9.19 -4.08
CA TYR A 178 -4.26 -9.51 -5.46
C TYR A 178 -3.17 -8.99 -6.42
N LEU A 179 -2.83 -9.78 -7.41
CA LEU A 179 -1.94 -9.40 -8.51
C LEU A 179 -2.74 -9.35 -9.80
N TYR A 180 -2.81 -8.20 -10.43
CA TYR A 180 -3.54 -8.06 -11.69
C TYR A 180 -2.91 -8.92 -12.79
N THR A 181 -3.78 -9.67 -13.47
CA THR A 181 -3.40 -10.49 -14.61
C THR A 181 -3.04 -9.62 -15.82
N ARG A 182 -2.25 -10.17 -16.75
CA ARG A 182 -1.96 -9.50 -18.02
C ARG A 182 -3.26 -9.01 -18.70
N LYS A 183 -4.29 -9.86 -18.74
CA LYS A 183 -5.58 -9.54 -19.35
C LYS A 183 -6.27 -8.35 -18.70
N GLU A 184 -6.24 -8.25 -17.38
CA GLU A 184 -6.80 -7.12 -16.62
C GLU A 184 -6.02 -5.85 -16.90
N MET A 185 -4.69 -5.90 -16.86
CA MET A 185 -3.84 -4.73 -17.14
C MET A 185 -4.09 -4.19 -18.56
N TYR A 186 -4.23 -5.06 -19.57
CA TYR A 186 -4.55 -4.62 -20.93
C TYR A 186 -5.98 -4.08 -21.08
N ARG A 187 -6.96 -4.59 -20.33
CA ARG A 187 -8.31 -4.00 -20.27
C ARG A 187 -8.30 -2.60 -19.66
N ILE A 188 -7.54 -2.41 -18.58
CA ILE A 188 -7.34 -1.07 -17.98
C ILE A 188 -6.70 -0.13 -19.01
N ARG A 189 -5.64 -0.56 -19.72
CA ARG A 189 -5.02 0.20 -20.80
C ARG A 189 -6.03 0.66 -21.85
N ASP A 190 -6.88 -0.26 -22.31
CA ASP A 190 -7.84 0.02 -23.37
C ASP A 190 -8.88 1.04 -22.91
N MET A 191 -9.32 0.99 -21.65
CA MET A 191 -10.19 1.99 -21.04
C MET A 191 -9.49 3.36 -20.93
N VAL A 192 -8.27 3.38 -20.40
CA VAL A 192 -7.45 4.61 -20.28
C VAL A 192 -7.31 5.27 -21.65
N LYS A 193 -6.99 4.49 -22.68
CA LYS A 193 -6.85 4.99 -24.07
C LYS A 193 -8.18 5.47 -24.66
N LYS A 194 -9.27 4.73 -24.43
CA LYS A 194 -10.59 5.05 -24.99
C LYS A 194 -11.16 6.35 -24.44
N TYR A 195 -10.95 6.59 -23.13
CA TYR A 195 -11.55 7.72 -22.41
C TYR A 195 -10.56 8.83 -22.06
N ASP A 196 -9.31 8.72 -22.54
CA ASP A 196 -8.20 9.64 -22.27
C ASP A 196 -8.04 9.95 -20.76
N LEU A 197 -7.91 8.89 -19.96
CA LEU A 197 -7.80 8.97 -18.51
C LEU A 197 -6.34 8.89 -18.07
N PHE A 198 -6.03 9.39 -16.87
CA PHE A 198 -4.79 9.04 -16.19
C PHE A 198 -4.86 7.63 -15.59
N LEU A 199 -3.75 6.91 -15.64
CA LEU A 199 -3.56 5.65 -14.90
C LEU A 199 -2.59 5.88 -13.75
N PHE A 200 -3.11 6.03 -12.55
CA PHE A 200 -2.31 6.05 -11.33
C PHE A 200 -2.03 4.61 -10.90
N SER A 201 -0.77 4.20 -10.96
CA SER A 201 -0.35 2.83 -10.63
C SER A 201 0.57 2.85 -9.42
N ASP A 202 0.04 2.44 -8.25
CA ASP A 202 0.84 2.25 -7.04
C ASP A 202 1.51 0.88 -7.09
N GLU A 203 2.83 0.87 -7.27
CA GLU A 203 3.63 -0.34 -7.49
C GLU A 203 4.64 -0.58 -6.37
N VAL A 204 4.41 -0.08 -5.17
CA VAL A 204 5.33 -0.18 -4.03
C VAL A 204 5.60 -1.62 -3.56
N TYR A 205 4.77 -2.58 -3.97
CA TYR A 205 4.90 -4.00 -3.64
C TYR A 205 5.45 -4.85 -4.79
N ARG A 206 6.01 -4.25 -5.84
CA ARG A 206 6.53 -4.93 -7.05
C ARG A 206 7.46 -6.10 -6.76
N GLU A 207 8.27 -6.03 -5.71
CA GLU A 207 9.21 -7.09 -5.33
C GLU A 207 8.54 -8.31 -4.69
N PHE A 208 7.28 -8.18 -4.25
CA PHE A 208 6.56 -9.21 -3.52
C PHE A 208 5.52 -9.87 -4.44
N ILE A 209 5.97 -10.75 -5.36
CA ILE A 209 5.14 -11.45 -6.33
C ILE A 209 5.43 -12.94 -6.24
N TYR A 210 4.42 -13.73 -5.95
CA TYR A 210 4.56 -15.13 -5.57
C TYR A 210 4.05 -16.14 -6.61
N THR A 211 3.74 -15.68 -7.82
CA THR A 211 3.11 -16.53 -8.86
C THR A 211 4.10 -17.19 -9.81
N GLY A 212 5.38 -16.77 -9.81
CA GLY A 212 6.35 -17.15 -10.83
C GLY A 212 6.07 -16.54 -12.22
N SER A 213 5.00 -15.78 -12.38
CA SER A 213 4.66 -15.08 -13.63
C SER A 213 5.38 -13.73 -13.71
N PRO A 214 5.74 -13.27 -14.93
CA PRO A 214 6.31 -11.94 -15.11
C PRO A 214 5.36 -10.85 -14.60
N TYR A 215 5.90 -9.90 -13.88
CA TYR A 215 5.18 -8.70 -13.43
C TYR A 215 4.86 -7.78 -14.62
N ILE A 216 3.64 -7.24 -14.63
CA ILE A 216 3.21 -6.24 -15.60
C ILE A 216 3.04 -4.91 -14.90
N SER A 217 4.01 -4.02 -15.09
CA SER A 217 3.92 -2.62 -14.67
C SER A 217 2.99 -1.84 -15.61
N ALA A 218 2.39 -0.75 -15.11
CA ALA A 218 1.69 0.21 -15.96
C ALA A 218 2.61 0.80 -17.06
N CYS A 219 3.91 0.88 -16.80
CA CYS A 219 4.89 1.36 -17.78
C CYS A 219 5.15 0.38 -18.95
N HIS A 220 4.67 -0.87 -18.87
CA HIS A 220 4.71 -1.82 -20.00
C HIS A 220 3.51 -1.68 -20.95
N LEU A 221 2.54 -0.83 -20.62
CA LEU A 221 1.29 -0.70 -21.38
C LEU A 221 1.48 0.30 -22.53
N GLU A 222 1.68 -0.24 -23.72
CA GLU A 222 1.93 0.54 -24.92
C GLU A 222 0.73 1.39 -25.34
N GLY A 223 1.02 2.62 -25.80
CA GLY A 223 0.04 3.55 -26.37
C GLY A 223 -0.73 4.39 -25.33
N ILE A 224 -0.29 4.33 -24.05
CA ILE A 224 -0.77 5.19 -22.95
C ILE A 224 0.38 5.76 -22.11
N GLU A 225 1.59 5.82 -22.64
CA GLU A 225 2.80 6.23 -21.91
C GLU A 225 2.67 7.63 -21.29
N GLN A 226 1.91 8.51 -21.94
CA GLN A 226 1.65 9.87 -21.46
C GLN A 226 0.57 9.95 -20.39
N ASN A 227 -0.21 8.89 -20.23
CA ASN A 227 -1.30 8.81 -19.26
C ASN A 227 -0.85 8.16 -17.94
N VAL A 228 0.29 7.46 -17.94
CA VAL A 228 0.76 6.70 -16.77
C VAL A 228 1.44 7.61 -15.75
N VAL A 229 1.00 7.47 -14.50
CA VAL A 229 1.62 8.05 -13.30
C VAL A 229 1.92 6.88 -12.36
N LEU A 230 3.19 6.44 -12.36
CA LEU A 230 3.63 5.36 -11.50
C LEU A 230 4.08 5.92 -10.15
N ILE A 231 3.61 5.32 -9.07
CA ILE A 231 3.98 5.61 -7.70
C ILE A 231 4.84 4.46 -7.17
N ASP A 232 6.00 4.79 -6.61
CA ASP A 232 6.90 3.83 -6.02
C ASP A 232 7.47 4.29 -4.67
N SER A 233 8.07 3.37 -3.92
CA SER A 233 8.75 3.66 -2.66
C SER A 233 9.77 2.58 -2.32
N VAL A 234 10.90 2.98 -1.76
CA VAL A 234 11.88 2.05 -1.18
C VAL A 234 11.42 1.44 0.15
N SER A 235 10.37 2.01 0.76
CA SER A 235 9.88 1.64 2.09
C SER A 235 9.63 0.14 2.27
N LYS A 236 9.13 -0.53 1.23
CA LYS A 236 8.73 -1.94 1.33
C LYS A 236 9.84 -2.87 0.89
N ARG A 237 10.50 -2.58 -0.24
CA ARG A 237 11.53 -3.45 -0.81
C ARG A 237 12.79 -3.54 0.05
N TYR A 238 13.15 -2.48 0.78
CA TYR A 238 14.37 -2.42 1.59
C TYR A 238 14.10 -2.29 3.09
N SER A 239 12.87 -2.51 3.56
CA SER A 239 12.50 -2.33 4.98
C SER A 239 12.86 -0.93 5.52
N GLU A 240 12.68 0.10 4.71
CA GLU A 240 13.13 1.48 4.96
C GLU A 240 11.95 2.45 5.12
N CYS A 241 10.88 2.02 5.77
CA CYS A 241 9.68 2.88 5.93
C CYS A 241 9.98 4.23 6.59
N GLY A 242 10.99 4.28 7.48
CA GLY A 242 11.34 5.45 8.29
C GLY A 242 12.11 6.53 7.53
N ILE A 243 12.84 6.21 6.46
CA ILE A 243 13.64 7.20 5.72
C ILE A 243 12.81 8.10 4.81
N ARG A 244 11.54 7.72 4.54
CA ARG A 244 10.56 8.51 3.77
C ARG A 244 11.02 8.85 2.35
N ILE A 245 11.43 7.87 1.57
CA ILE A 245 11.78 8.01 0.15
C ILE A 245 10.84 7.21 -0.73
N GLY A 246 10.30 7.88 -1.73
CA GLY A 246 9.47 7.32 -2.80
C GLY A 246 9.76 8.05 -4.10
N ALA A 247 8.99 7.72 -5.12
CA ALA A 247 9.10 8.34 -6.44
C ALA A 247 7.74 8.48 -7.12
N LEU A 248 7.56 9.58 -7.83
CA LEU A 248 6.57 9.77 -8.87
C LEU A 248 7.25 9.67 -10.21
N ILE A 249 6.75 8.83 -11.10
CA ILE A 249 7.38 8.54 -12.38
C ILE A 249 6.35 8.72 -13.48
N THR A 250 6.70 9.54 -14.48
CA THR A 250 5.86 9.78 -15.65
C THR A 250 6.69 10.19 -16.86
N LYS A 251 6.29 9.74 -18.04
CA LYS A 251 6.84 10.20 -19.32
C LYS A 251 6.16 11.46 -19.84
N ASN A 252 5.07 11.89 -19.20
CA ASN A 252 4.34 13.09 -19.54
C ASN A 252 5.12 14.33 -19.05
N ARG A 253 5.73 15.08 -19.97
CA ARG A 253 6.56 16.24 -19.66
C ARG A 253 5.77 17.41 -19.09
N GLU A 254 4.54 17.60 -19.52
CA GLU A 254 3.68 18.65 -19.00
C GLU A 254 3.32 18.36 -17.55
N LEU A 255 2.89 17.13 -17.26
CA LEU A 255 2.61 16.67 -15.90
C LEU A 255 3.85 16.78 -15.00
N ARG A 256 5.02 16.31 -15.47
CA ARG A 256 6.27 16.46 -14.73
C ARG A 256 6.55 17.90 -14.34
N ASN A 257 6.39 18.83 -15.29
CA ASN A 257 6.60 20.26 -15.04
C ASN A 257 5.59 20.83 -14.03
N ALA A 258 4.35 20.35 -14.03
CA ALA A 258 3.35 20.72 -13.03
C ALA A 258 3.76 20.21 -11.64
N VAL A 259 4.11 18.92 -11.51
CA VAL A 259 4.59 18.30 -10.28
C VAL A 259 5.82 19.01 -9.71
N MET A 260 6.73 19.46 -10.57
CA MET A 260 7.93 20.23 -10.16
C MET A 260 7.59 21.51 -9.39
N LYS A 261 6.47 22.17 -9.68
CA LYS A 261 6.05 23.36 -8.93
C LYS A 261 5.69 23.00 -7.47
N PHE A 262 5.03 21.86 -7.25
CA PHE A 262 4.77 21.35 -5.90
C PHE A 262 6.07 20.92 -5.20
N CYS A 263 7.00 20.29 -5.91
CA CYS A 263 8.31 19.94 -5.38
C CYS A 263 9.09 21.18 -4.93
N GLN A 264 9.07 22.24 -5.72
CA GLN A 264 9.72 23.52 -5.38
C GLN A 264 9.06 24.19 -4.18
N ALA A 265 7.74 24.13 -4.06
CA ALA A 265 7.02 24.66 -2.90
C ALA A 265 7.34 23.87 -1.61
N ARG A 266 7.54 22.54 -1.71
CA ARG A 266 7.99 21.68 -0.61
C ARG A 266 9.50 21.81 -0.32
N LEU A 267 10.28 22.40 -1.21
CA LEU A 267 11.74 22.57 -1.25
C LEU A 267 12.47 21.33 -1.77
N SER A 268 12.72 20.33 -0.95
CA SER A 268 13.48 19.12 -1.34
C SER A 268 12.98 17.87 -0.61
N PRO A 269 13.19 16.66 -1.16
CA PRO A 269 12.99 15.44 -0.38
C PRO A 269 14.08 15.31 0.71
N PRO A 270 13.87 14.43 1.74
CA PRO A 270 14.81 14.28 2.85
C PRO A 270 16.19 13.89 2.39
N LEU A 271 17.20 14.71 2.69
CA LEU A 271 18.61 14.49 2.27
C LEU A 271 19.14 13.16 2.78
N ILE A 272 19.02 12.91 4.07
CA ILE A 272 19.54 11.66 4.69
C ILE A 272 18.82 10.44 4.10
N GLY A 273 17.50 10.54 3.91
CA GLY A 273 16.74 9.46 3.30
C GLY A 273 17.21 9.13 1.89
N GLN A 274 17.57 10.13 1.08
CA GLN A 274 18.09 9.91 -0.27
C GLN A 274 19.46 9.21 -0.25
N ILE A 275 20.35 9.58 0.67
CA ILE A 275 21.67 8.95 0.83
C ILE A 275 21.50 7.45 1.16
N VAL A 276 20.62 7.12 2.10
CA VAL A 276 20.34 5.74 2.49
C VAL A 276 19.70 4.97 1.34
N ALA A 277 18.65 5.51 0.71
CA ALA A 277 17.97 4.88 -0.40
C ALA A 277 18.89 4.60 -1.59
N GLU A 278 19.78 5.56 -1.92
CA GLU A 278 20.74 5.42 -3.00
C GLU A 278 21.73 4.28 -2.76
N ALA A 279 22.20 4.13 -1.52
CA ALA A 279 23.09 3.04 -1.13
C ALA A 279 22.37 1.69 -1.12
N SER A 280 21.13 1.65 -0.65
CA SER A 280 20.34 0.42 -0.58
C SER A 280 19.99 -0.18 -1.94
N ILE A 281 19.99 0.62 -3.02
CA ILE A 281 19.83 0.11 -4.40
C ILE A 281 21.00 -0.81 -4.80
N ASP A 282 22.18 -0.61 -4.21
CA ASP A 282 23.38 -1.43 -4.46
C ASP A 282 23.37 -2.75 -3.65
N ALA A 283 22.32 -3.00 -2.86
CA ALA A 283 22.21 -4.25 -2.10
C ALA A 283 22.36 -5.46 -3.01
N PRO A 284 23.07 -6.51 -2.56
CA PRO A 284 23.31 -7.68 -3.38
C PRO A 284 21.98 -8.38 -3.70
N ARG A 285 21.93 -9.01 -4.88
CA ARG A 285 20.72 -9.72 -5.33
C ARG A 285 20.24 -10.77 -4.29
N SER A 286 21.16 -11.33 -3.51
CA SER A 286 20.82 -12.28 -2.43
C SER A 286 19.91 -11.67 -1.36
N TYR A 287 19.96 -10.36 -1.11
CA TYR A 287 19.05 -9.67 -0.20
C TYR A 287 17.59 -9.82 -0.67
N MET A 288 17.32 -9.52 -1.95
CA MET A 288 15.97 -9.64 -2.49
C MET A 288 15.50 -11.08 -2.59
N ILE A 289 16.39 -12.01 -2.92
CA ILE A 289 16.06 -13.46 -2.94
C ILE A 289 15.65 -13.92 -1.55
N HIS A 290 16.43 -13.60 -0.52
CA HIS A 290 16.13 -13.96 0.87
C HIS A 290 14.80 -13.33 1.33
N THR A 291 14.60 -12.04 1.03
CA THR A 291 13.35 -11.34 1.35
C THR A 291 12.15 -12.05 0.70
N TYR A 292 12.24 -12.39 -0.57
CA TYR A 292 11.20 -13.09 -1.32
C TYR A 292 10.88 -14.47 -0.71
N GLU A 293 11.91 -15.28 -0.44
CA GLU A 293 11.75 -16.62 0.15
C GLU A 293 11.08 -16.56 1.52
N GLU A 294 11.53 -15.65 2.39
CA GLU A 294 10.96 -15.49 3.71
C GLU A 294 9.47 -15.07 3.64
N TYR A 295 9.10 -14.12 2.77
CA TYR A 295 7.70 -13.70 2.65
C TYR A 295 6.79 -14.77 2.03
N ILE A 296 7.29 -15.61 1.12
CA ILE A 296 6.54 -16.78 0.64
C ILE A 296 6.23 -17.74 1.79
N GLU A 297 7.23 -18.03 2.63
CA GLU A 297 7.03 -18.94 3.76
C GLU A 297 6.07 -18.37 4.80
N ARG A 298 6.16 -17.06 5.08
CA ARG A 298 5.22 -16.36 5.97
C ARG A 298 3.80 -16.38 5.42
N ARG A 299 3.63 -16.10 4.12
CA ARG A 299 2.34 -16.20 3.43
C ARG A 299 1.73 -17.60 3.59
N ASN A 300 2.49 -18.62 3.26
CA ASN A 300 2.03 -20.00 3.32
C ASN A 300 1.64 -20.37 4.77
N CYS A 301 2.49 -20.03 5.74
CA CYS A 301 2.22 -20.25 7.17
C CYS A 301 0.92 -19.58 7.61
N LEU A 302 0.70 -18.30 7.20
CA LEU A 302 -0.51 -17.56 7.57
C LEU A 302 -1.76 -18.17 6.92
N ILE A 303 -1.76 -18.40 5.61
CA ILE A 303 -2.94 -18.84 4.86
C ILE A 303 -3.34 -20.25 5.27
N ASP A 304 -2.37 -21.17 5.41
CA ASP A 304 -2.62 -22.53 5.88
C ASP A 304 -3.21 -22.54 7.31
N GLY A 305 -2.73 -21.62 8.15
CA GLY A 305 -3.23 -21.50 9.52
C GLY A 305 -4.63 -20.87 9.60
N LEU A 306 -4.89 -19.78 8.86
CA LEU A 306 -6.19 -19.12 8.83
C LEU A 306 -7.29 -20.06 8.33
N ASN A 307 -7.08 -20.74 7.21
CA ASN A 307 -8.09 -21.61 6.62
C ASN A 307 -8.32 -22.92 7.38
N LYS A 308 -7.56 -23.18 8.46
CA LYS A 308 -7.83 -24.26 9.44
C LYS A 308 -8.71 -23.81 10.59
N ILE A 309 -8.88 -22.52 10.80
CA ILE A 309 -9.77 -22.01 11.86
C ILE A 309 -11.22 -22.12 11.37
N PRO A 310 -12.12 -22.79 12.11
CA PRO A 310 -13.51 -22.98 11.68
C PRO A 310 -14.22 -21.65 11.39
N GLY A 311 -14.84 -21.53 10.21
CA GLY A 311 -15.56 -20.35 9.78
C GLY A 311 -14.69 -19.24 9.19
N VAL A 312 -13.37 -19.36 9.22
CA VAL A 312 -12.45 -18.39 8.60
C VAL A 312 -12.15 -18.77 7.15
N TYR A 313 -12.16 -17.79 6.26
CA TYR A 313 -11.77 -17.95 4.87
C TYR A 313 -10.85 -16.82 4.42
N SER A 314 -9.75 -17.17 3.79
CA SER A 314 -8.83 -16.22 3.14
C SER A 314 -8.38 -16.78 1.80
N PRO A 315 -8.52 -16.02 0.68
CA PRO A 315 -7.91 -16.40 -0.58
C PRO A 315 -6.37 -16.35 -0.45
N ILE A 316 -5.68 -17.09 -1.33
CA ILE A 316 -4.22 -17.08 -1.36
C ILE A 316 -3.75 -15.78 -2.04
N PRO A 317 -3.05 -14.88 -1.34
CA PRO A 317 -2.52 -13.68 -1.96
C PRO A 317 -1.41 -14.01 -2.93
N MET A 318 -1.44 -13.36 -4.10
CA MET A 318 -0.47 -13.57 -5.17
C MET A 318 0.69 -12.58 -5.12
N GLY A 319 0.55 -11.52 -4.31
CA GLY A 319 1.60 -10.51 -4.11
C GLY A 319 1.41 -9.71 -2.83
N ALA A 320 2.24 -8.68 -2.63
CA ALA A 320 2.35 -7.88 -1.43
C ALA A 320 2.64 -8.73 -0.18
N PHE A 321 2.30 -8.27 1.00
CA PHE A 321 2.38 -9.05 2.25
C PHE A 321 1.13 -8.86 3.12
N TYR A 322 -0.02 -8.84 2.45
CA TYR A 322 -1.35 -8.73 3.06
C TYR A 322 -2.27 -9.79 2.51
N THR A 323 -3.30 -10.09 3.31
CA THR A 323 -4.50 -10.75 2.87
C THR A 323 -5.71 -10.12 3.56
N VAL A 324 -6.87 -10.25 2.94
CA VAL A 324 -8.15 -10.02 3.58
C VAL A 324 -8.75 -11.38 3.93
N ALA A 325 -9.12 -11.55 5.18
CA ALA A 325 -9.77 -12.77 5.66
C ALA A 325 -11.18 -12.44 6.15
N ARG A 326 -12.14 -13.30 5.80
CA ARG A 326 -13.48 -13.29 6.37
C ARG A 326 -13.47 -14.11 7.64
N LEU A 327 -14.05 -13.56 8.70
CA LEU A 327 -14.14 -14.16 10.02
C LEU A 327 -15.60 -14.44 10.36
N PRO A 328 -15.91 -15.48 11.19
CA PRO A 328 -17.24 -15.75 11.68
C PRO A 328 -17.61 -14.77 12.82
N VAL A 329 -17.77 -13.49 12.49
CA VAL A 329 -18.09 -12.42 13.45
C VAL A 329 -19.20 -11.53 12.90
N ASP A 330 -19.98 -10.95 13.80
CA ASP A 330 -21.05 -10.00 13.48
C ASP A 330 -20.51 -8.66 12.96
N ASP A 331 -19.38 -8.20 13.53
CA ASP A 331 -18.76 -6.94 13.19
C ASP A 331 -17.25 -6.97 13.49
N SER A 332 -16.43 -6.79 12.45
CA SER A 332 -14.98 -6.87 12.57
C SER A 332 -14.37 -5.69 13.35
N ASP A 333 -15.00 -4.53 13.34
CA ASP A 333 -14.57 -3.39 14.15
C ASP A 333 -14.73 -3.68 15.64
N ARG A 334 -15.89 -4.22 16.03
CA ARG A 334 -16.14 -4.65 17.41
C ARG A 334 -15.23 -5.80 17.81
N PHE A 335 -15.07 -6.81 16.97
CA PHE A 335 -14.17 -7.92 17.24
C PHE A 335 -12.74 -7.47 17.48
N CYS A 336 -12.19 -6.64 16.58
CA CYS A 336 -10.83 -6.13 16.70
C CYS A 336 -10.61 -5.26 17.96
N ALA A 337 -11.61 -4.45 18.33
CA ALA A 337 -11.57 -3.67 19.56
C ALA A 337 -11.64 -4.58 20.79
N TRP A 338 -12.56 -5.54 20.81
CA TRP A 338 -12.74 -6.51 21.88
C TRP A 338 -11.48 -7.37 22.12
N CYS A 339 -10.80 -7.80 21.07
CA CYS A 339 -9.51 -8.50 21.20
C CYS A 339 -8.50 -7.73 22.04
N LEU A 340 -8.52 -6.40 22.00
CA LEU A 340 -7.55 -5.54 22.70
C LEU A 340 -8.04 -5.07 24.07
N SER A 341 -9.37 -4.91 24.27
CA SER A 341 -9.94 -4.40 25.52
C SER A 341 -10.24 -5.51 26.52
N ASP A 342 -10.89 -6.60 26.05
CA ASP A 342 -11.57 -7.56 26.92
C ASP A 342 -11.00 -8.98 26.85
N PHE A 343 -10.23 -9.29 25.78
CA PHE A 343 -9.68 -10.63 25.57
C PHE A 343 -8.18 -10.70 25.82
N SER A 344 -7.77 -11.82 26.43
CA SER A 344 -6.40 -12.32 26.39
C SER A 344 -6.40 -13.83 26.62
N TYR A 345 -5.54 -14.54 25.94
CA TYR A 345 -5.31 -15.97 26.13
C TYR A 345 -3.84 -16.19 26.52
N GLU A 346 -3.61 -16.74 27.72
CA GLU A 346 -2.27 -16.90 28.29
C GLU A 346 -1.42 -15.59 28.32
N GLY A 347 -2.08 -14.46 28.55
CA GLY A 347 -1.44 -13.14 28.55
C GLY A 347 -1.12 -12.58 27.17
N GLU A 348 -1.74 -13.11 26.09
CA GLU A 348 -1.49 -12.71 24.72
C GLU A 348 -2.78 -12.36 23.97
N THR A 349 -2.69 -11.45 23.01
CA THR A 349 -3.80 -11.09 22.11
C THR A 349 -3.30 -10.70 20.72
N VAL A 350 -4.22 -10.48 19.78
CA VAL A 350 -3.94 -10.09 18.40
C VAL A 350 -4.51 -8.69 18.10
N MET A 351 -3.80 -7.93 17.27
CA MET A 351 -4.29 -6.69 16.69
C MET A 351 -4.41 -6.84 15.19
N LEU A 352 -5.63 -6.79 14.67
CA LEU A 352 -5.97 -6.86 13.25
C LEU A 352 -6.41 -5.47 12.76
N ALA A 353 -6.50 -5.28 11.44
CA ALA A 353 -7.12 -4.09 10.86
C ALA A 353 -8.52 -4.46 10.33
N PRO A 354 -9.61 -3.94 10.92
CA PRO A 354 -10.95 -4.19 10.39
C PRO A 354 -11.08 -3.69 8.97
N ALA A 355 -11.70 -4.49 8.09
CA ALA A 355 -11.72 -4.19 6.67
C ALA A 355 -12.77 -3.15 6.26
N SER A 356 -13.72 -2.83 7.12
CA SER A 356 -14.72 -1.76 6.89
C SER A 356 -14.10 -0.45 6.37
N GLY A 357 -12.94 -0.05 6.92
CA GLY A 357 -12.25 1.17 6.54
C GLY A 357 -11.45 1.11 5.23
N PHE A 358 -11.49 -0.01 4.49
CA PHE A 358 -10.91 -0.15 3.14
C PHE A 358 -11.99 -0.11 2.04
N TYR A 359 -13.25 0.03 2.44
CA TYR A 359 -14.40 0.22 1.56
C TYR A 359 -15.00 1.61 1.76
N THR A 360 -15.60 2.17 0.73
CA THR A 360 -16.37 3.42 0.81
C THR A 360 -17.79 3.19 1.32
N ASP A 361 -18.36 2.02 1.02
CA ASP A 361 -19.66 1.59 1.53
C ASP A 361 -19.51 1.00 2.94
N PRO A 362 -20.08 1.62 3.99
CA PRO A 362 -19.93 1.18 5.37
C PRO A 362 -20.60 -0.17 5.68
N THR A 363 -21.39 -0.69 4.73
CA THR A 363 -22.03 -2.01 4.87
C THR A 363 -21.12 -3.16 4.46
N LYS A 364 -20.03 -2.87 3.74
CA LYS A 364 -19.05 -3.85 3.26
C LYS A 364 -17.91 -4.08 4.24
N GLY A 365 -17.26 -5.23 4.11
CA GLY A 365 -16.12 -5.60 4.93
C GLY A 365 -16.41 -5.78 6.42
N ARG A 366 -17.69 -5.87 6.83
CA ARG A 366 -18.12 -5.91 8.23
C ARG A 366 -17.67 -7.17 8.98
N ASN A 367 -17.47 -8.25 8.28
CA ASN A 367 -16.92 -9.50 8.81
C ASN A 367 -15.54 -9.84 8.22
N GLU A 368 -14.87 -8.85 7.65
CA GLU A 368 -13.55 -8.99 7.05
C GLU A 368 -12.50 -8.24 7.86
N VAL A 369 -11.27 -8.76 7.84
CA VAL A 369 -10.09 -8.10 8.41
C VAL A 369 -8.93 -8.15 7.44
N ARG A 370 -8.13 -7.08 7.39
CA ARG A 370 -6.82 -7.15 6.74
C ARG A 370 -5.78 -7.67 7.72
N ILE A 371 -4.97 -8.61 7.27
CA ILE A 371 -3.86 -9.20 8.00
C ILE A 371 -2.57 -8.96 7.22
N ALA A 372 -1.55 -8.41 7.90
CA ALA A 372 -0.20 -8.30 7.37
C ALA A 372 0.66 -9.47 7.90
N TYR A 373 1.34 -10.20 7.01
CA TYR A 373 2.23 -11.31 7.41
C TYR A 373 3.69 -10.87 7.50
N VAL A 374 3.92 -9.81 8.27
CA VAL A 374 5.26 -9.21 8.48
C VAL A 374 6.00 -9.81 9.67
N LEU A 375 5.32 -10.52 10.57
CA LEU A 375 5.94 -11.20 11.71
C LEU A 375 6.67 -12.47 11.26
N ASN A 376 7.68 -12.90 12.04
CA ASN A 376 8.32 -14.18 11.80
C ASN A 376 7.35 -15.37 11.96
N LYS A 377 7.70 -16.53 11.40
CA LYS A 377 6.81 -17.70 11.34
C LYS A 377 6.36 -18.24 12.72
N ASN A 378 7.22 -18.11 13.75
CA ASN A 378 6.85 -18.57 15.10
C ASN A 378 5.80 -17.67 15.72
N ASP A 379 5.99 -16.36 15.63
CA ASP A 379 5.01 -15.39 16.10
C ASP A 379 3.71 -15.45 15.27
N LEU A 380 3.79 -15.71 13.94
CA LEU A 380 2.59 -15.93 13.10
C LEU A 380 1.80 -17.15 13.57
N ARG A 381 2.46 -18.31 13.80
CA ARG A 381 1.76 -19.51 14.30
C ARG A 381 1.09 -19.26 15.65
N ARG A 382 1.79 -18.57 16.55
CA ARG A 382 1.25 -18.23 17.87
C ARG A 382 0.08 -17.26 17.77
N ALA A 383 0.21 -16.21 16.95
CA ALA A 383 -0.87 -15.26 16.70
C ALA A 383 -2.11 -15.93 16.11
N LEU A 384 -1.95 -16.87 15.19
CA LEU A 384 -3.06 -17.67 14.64
C LEU A 384 -3.76 -18.53 15.67
N TYR A 385 -2.99 -19.17 16.56
CA TYR A 385 -3.56 -19.93 17.68
C TYR A 385 -4.38 -19.02 18.60
N VAL A 386 -3.82 -17.86 18.99
CA VAL A 386 -4.52 -16.88 19.84
C VAL A 386 -5.76 -16.32 19.12
N LEU A 387 -5.70 -16.07 17.79
CA LEU A 387 -6.85 -15.65 16.99
C LEU A 387 -7.97 -16.71 17.02
N GLY A 388 -7.62 -17.99 16.88
CA GLY A 388 -8.60 -19.09 16.99
C GLY A 388 -9.32 -19.07 18.34
N ARG A 389 -8.58 -18.90 19.45
CA ARG A 389 -9.14 -18.77 20.79
C ARG A 389 -10.00 -17.51 20.96
N ALA A 390 -9.59 -16.40 20.33
CA ALA A 390 -10.40 -15.19 20.35
C ALA A 390 -11.74 -15.39 19.64
N LEU A 391 -11.75 -16.05 18.47
CA LEU A 391 -12.97 -16.34 17.74
C LEU A 391 -13.89 -17.31 18.48
N GLU A 392 -13.34 -18.30 19.21
CA GLU A 392 -14.14 -19.19 20.04
C GLU A 392 -14.82 -18.47 21.21
N ALA A 393 -14.14 -17.48 21.80
CA ALA A 393 -14.61 -16.75 22.99
C ALA A 393 -15.43 -15.50 22.68
N TYR A 394 -15.42 -15.02 21.42
CA TYR A 394 -16.07 -13.78 21.05
C TYR A 394 -17.61 -13.86 21.16
N PRO A 395 -18.27 -12.94 21.94
CA PRO A 395 -19.72 -12.98 22.12
C PRO A 395 -20.55 -12.76 20.85
N GLY A 396 -19.97 -12.08 19.86
CA GLY A 396 -20.60 -11.79 18.57
C GLY A 396 -20.21 -12.77 17.46
N ARG A 397 -19.75 -13.99 17.82
CA ARG A 397 -19.45 -15.03 16.84
C ARG A 397 -20.72 -15.44 16.10
N THR A 398 -20.60 -15.54 14.76
CA THR A 398 -21.62 -16.09 13.87
C THR A 398 -21.30 -17.55 13.54
N GLU A 399 -22.29 -18.28 13.01
CA GLU A 399 -22.12 -19.67 12.59
C GLU A 399 -21.17 -19.81 11.37
#